data_b8e96265a7156ddb8a83f66227b928dc
#
_entry.id   b8e96265a7156ddb8a83f66227b928dc
#
_cell.length_a   1.000
_cell.length_b   1.000
_cell.length_c   1.000
_cell.angle_alpha   90.00
_cell.angle_beta   90.00
_cell.angle_gamma   90.00
#
_symmetry.space_group_name_H-M   'P 1'
#
loop_
_entity.id
_entity.type
_entity.pdbx_description
1 polymer ?
#
loop_
_entity_poly.entity_id
_entity_poly.type
_entity_poly.pdbx_seq_one_letter_code
_entity_poly.pdbx_strand_id
1 'polypeptide(L)'
;MKDITCILFLPPYLNDYIVNKYGSPAKFPKLSPINDLLSTFSERRRETALSVRGVATFIALPDHRYKKPEYYHHFSRRTHAQLVRCLVRSLRVDLWGWMQHVILNGEPVGQGIDVWCTARGISVSHREAVRRMYYRQRASIL
;
A
#
# COMPACT_ATOMS: atom_id res chain seq x y z
N MET A 1 -7.41 -22.57 8.04
CA MET A 1 -6.09 -22.55 7.38
C MET A 1 -5.38 -21.26 7.68
N LYS A 2 -4.13 -21.34 8.10
CA LYS A 2 -3.32 -20.14 8.26
C LYS A 2 -2.88 -19.63 6.89
N ASP A 3 -3.06 -18.34 6.65
CA ASP A 3 -2.50 -17.69 5.46
C ASP A 3 -0.97 -17.71 5.53
N ILE A 4 -0.34 -18.00 4.39
CA ILE A 4 1.09 -17.84 4.25
C ILE A 4 1.35 -16.36 4.02
N THR A 5 2.27 -15.79 4.76
CA THR A 5 2.53 -14.36 4.72
C THR A 5 3.94 -14.04 4.24
N CYS A 6 4.10 -12.88 3.65
CA CYS A 6 5.39 -12.25 3.43
C CYS A 6 5.43 -10.90 4.14
N ILE A 7 6.59 -10.28 4.21
CA ILE A 7 6.76 -8.97 4.81
C ILE A 7 7.18 -7.98 3.73
N LEU A 8 6.44 -6.88 3.63
CA LEU A 8 6.83 -5.71 2.85
C LEU A 8 7.19 -4.58 3.81
N PHE A 9 8.17 -3.76 3.45
CA PHE A 9 8.56 -2.59 4.22
C PHE A 9 7.96 -1.35 3.58
N LEU A 10 6.95 -0.78 4.23
CA LEU A 10 6.16 0.32 3.70
C LEU A 10 6.42 1.62 4.46
N PRO A 11 6.26 2.80 3.82
CA PRO A 11 6.20 4.05 4.56
C PRO A 11 5.12 3.97 5.66
N PRO A 12 5.33 4.61 6.83
CA PRO A 12 4.39 4.49 7.94
C PRO A 12 2.94 4.84 7.58
N TYR A 13 2.71 5.89 6.82
CA TYR A 13 1.34 6.27 6.41
C TYR A 13 0.69 5.21 5.52
N LEU A 14 1.47 4.55 4.67
CA LEU A 14 0.98 3.49 3.79
C LEU A 14 0.66 2.23 4.57
N ASN A 15 1.49 1.88 5.56
CA ASN A 15 1.21 0.78 6.47
C ASN A 15 -0.13 0.98 7.18
N ASP A 16 -0.36 2.17 7.74
CA ASP A 16 -1.63 2.49 8.39
C ASP A 16 -2.82 2.31 7.44
N TYR A 17 -2.68 2.82 6.23
CA TYR A 17 -3.71 2.73 5.19
C TYR A 17 -4.03 1.28 4.82
N ILE A 18 -3.01 0.47 4.56
CA ILE A 18 -3.16 -0.93 4.14
C ILE A 18 -3.76 -1.78 5.25
N VAL A 19 -3.25 -1.64 6.47
CA VAL A 19 -3.76 -2.41 7.63
C VAL A 19 -5.22 -2.06 7.92
N ASN A 20 -5.58 -0.79 7.85
CA ASN A 20 -6.97 -0.37 8.06
C ASN A 20 -7.91 -0.93 7.00
N LYS A 21 -7.49 -0.93 5.74
CA LYS A 21 -8.33 -1.33 4.61
C LYS A 21 -8.40 -2.85 4.43
N TYR A 22 -7.30 -3.56 4.62
CA TYR A 22 -7.20 -4.98 4.28
C TYR A 22 -6.92 -5.90 5.48
N GLY A 23 -6.69 -5.34 6.67
CA GLY A 23 -6.37 -6.10 7.87
C GLY A 23 -4.89 -6.43 8.02
N SER A 24 -4.57 -7.23 9.03
CA SER A 24 -3.21 -7.73 9.28
C SER A 24 -3.28 -9.22 9.62
N PRO A 25 -2.71 -10.10 8.79
CA PRO A 25 -2.04 -9.83 7.52
C PRO A 25 -3.00 -9.25 6.47
N ALA A 26 -2.51 -8.35 5.63
CA ALA A 26 -3.33 -7.73 4.59
C ALA A 26 -3.64 -8.73 3.49
N LYS A 27 -4.92 -8.90 3.17
CA LYS A 27 -5.40 -9.82 2.15
C LYS A 27 -6.10 -9.03 1.05
N PHE A 28 -5.53 -9.07 -0.14
CA PHE A 28 -6.06 -8.32 -1.27
C PHE A 28 -7.12 -9.10 -2.05
N PRO A 29 -8.08 -8.42 -2.71
CA PRO A 29 -9.06 -9.09 -3.56
C PRO A 29 -8.39 -9.90 -4.67
N LYS A 30 -8.99 -11.03 -5.04
CA LYS A 30 -8.45 -11.94 -6.06
C LYS A 30 -8.12 -11.28 -7.40
N LEU A 31 -8.97 -10.34 -7.83
CA LEU A 31 -8.83 -9.66 -9.12
C LEU A 31 -8.09 -8.33 -9.04
N SER A 32 -7.47 -8.01 -7.89
CA SER A 32 -6.74 -6.77 -7.74
C SER A 32 -5.39 -6.82 -8.45
N PRO A 33 -4.88 -5.68 -8.97
CA PRO A 33 -3.55 -5.65 -9.58
C PRO A 33 -2.43 -6.08 -8.65
N ILE A 34 -2.52 -5.73 -7.36
CA ILE A 34 -1.52 -6.11 -6.37
C ILE A 34 -1.47 -7.63 -6.19
N ASN A 35 -2.61 -8.30 -6.21
CA ASN A 35 -2.68 -9.75 -6.09
C ASN A 35 -2.01 -10.45 -7.27
N ASP A 36 -2.21 -9.93 -8.48
CA ASP A 36 -1.56 -10.44 -9.68
C ASP A 36 -0.04 -10.29 -9.62
N LEU A 37 0.46 -9.15 -9.13
CA LEU A 37 1.88 -8.93 -8.94
C LEU A 37 2.47 -9.90 -7.91
N LEU A 38 1.77 -10.13 -6.81
CA LEU A 38 2.19 -11.08 -5.78
C LEU A 38 2.32 -12.50 -6.34
N SER A 39 1.35 -12.94 -7.15
CA SER A 39 1.38 -14.26 -7.76
C SER A 39 2.46 -14.39 -8.84
N THR A 40 2.57 -13.36 -9.70
CA THR A 40 3.45 -13.42 -10.88
C THR A 40 4.93 -13.37 -10.51
N PHE A 41 5.30 -12.52 -9.54
CA PHE A 41 6.70 -12.23 -9.24
C PHE A 41 7.23 -12.87 -7.95
N SER A 42 6.44 -13.72 -7.29
CA SER A 42 6.94 -14.45 -6.12
C SER A 42 8.02 -15.46 -6.53
N GLU A 43 9.03 -15.60 -5.69
CA GLU A 43 10.18 -16.46 -5.92
C GLU A 43 10.33 -17.51 -4.84
N ARG A 44 10.97 -18.64 -5.20
CA ARG A 44 11.16 -19.76 -4.27
C ARG A 44 12.10 -19.45 -3.13
N ARG A 45 13.13 -18.66 -3.39
CA ARG A 45 14.09 -18.28 -2.37
C ARG A 45 14.57 -16.86 -2.55
N ARG A 46 15.00 -16.29 -1.45
CA ARG A 46 15.53 -14.95 -1.38
C ARG A 46 16.98 -14.93 -1.85
N GLU A 47 17.27 -14.16 -2.88
CA GLU A 47 18.64 -14.02 -3.38
C GLU A 47 19.43 -12.95 -2.61
N THR A 48 18.77 -11.86 -2.22
CA THR A 48 19.40 -10.74 -1.51
C THR A 48 18.56 -10.28 -0.35
N ALA A 49 19.23 -9.82 0.73
CA ALA A 49 18.56 -9.19 1.84
C ALA A 49 17.90 -7.88 1.38
N LEU A 50 16.63 -7.68 1.76
CA LEU A 50 15.95 -6.42 1.50
C LEU A 50 16.51 -5.32 2.40
N SER A 51 16.62 -4.11 1.83
CA SER A 51 16.94 -2.93 2.61
C SER A 51 15.80 -2.64 3.58
N VAL A 52 16.11 -2.56 4.88
CA VAL A 52 15.11 -2.32 5.92
C VAL A 52 14.82 -0.82 6.00
N ARG A 53 13.88 -0.34 5.19
CA ARG A 53 13.37 1.04 5.28
C ARG A 53 11.86 0.99 5.39
N GLY A 54 11.32 1.64 6.41
CA GLY A 54 9.89 1.69 6.64
C GLY A 54 9.43 0.69 7.68
N VAL A 55 8.14 0.45 7.72
CA VAL A 55 7.46 -0.41 8.70
C VAL A 55 7.22 -1.77 8.09
N ALA A 56 7.51 -2.84 8.85
CA ALA A 56 7.21 -4.20 8.42
C ALA A 56 5.68 -4.39 8.36
N THR A 57 5.19 -4.72 7.17
CA THR A 57 3.77 -4.95 6.92
C THR A 57 3.58 -6.39 6.46
N PHE A 58 2.70 -7.12 7.16
CA PHE A 58 2.41 -8.52 6.85
C PHE A 58 1.38 -8.60 5.74
N ILE A 59 1.72 -9.31 4.67
CA ILE A 59 0.85 -9.48 3.50
C ILE A 59 0.52 -10.96 3.36
N ALA A 60 -0.79 -11.28 3.28
CA ALA A 60 -1.24 -12.64 2.97
C ALA A 60 -1.04 -12.90 1.47
N LEU A 61 -0.33 -13.99 1.17
CA LEU A 61 -0.06 -14.35 -0.22
C LEU A 61 -1.28 -15.05 -0.84
N PRO A 62 -1.58 -14.76 -2.12
CA PRO A 62 -2.66 -15.43 -2.82
C PRO A 62 -2.33 -16.90 -3.06
N ASP A 63 -3.33 -17.75 -3.01
CA ASP A 63 -3.19 -19.13 -3.46
C ASP A 63 -3.08 -19.13 -5.00
N HIS A 64 -2.10 -19.85 -5.52
CA HIS A 64 -1.85 -19.92 -6.95
C HIS A 64 -1.61 -21.38 -7.37
N ARG A 65 -2.23 -21.78 -8.47
CA ARG A 65 -2.21 -23.16 -8.96
C ARG A 65 -0.79 -23.69 -9.20
N TYR A 66 0.10 -22.85 -9.75
CA TYR A 66 1.46 -23.24 -10.15
C TYR A 66 2.54 -22.73 -9.21
N LYS A 67 2.21 -21.73 -8.39
CA LYS A 67 3.14 -21.14 -7.43
C LYS A 67 2.48 -21.14 -6.06
N LYS A 68 2.56 -22.28 -5.38
CA LYS A 68 2.00 -22.37 -4.03
C LYS A 68 2.78 -21.48 -3.06
N PRO A 69 2.07 -20.67 -2.24
CA PRO A 69 2.73 -19.69 -1.36
C PRO A 69 3.66 -20.33 -0.34
N GLU A 70 3.47 -21.60 0.02
CA GLU A 70 4.39 -22.32 0.92
C GLU A 70 5.82 -22.36 0.40
N TYR A 71 5.99 -22.34 -0.93
CA TYR A 71 7.29 -22.42 -1.58
C TYR A 71 7.69 -21.11 -2.27
N TYR A 72 6.71 -20.30 -2.68
CA TYR A 72 6.90 -19.06 -3.43
C TYR A 72 6.44 -17.87 -2.57
N HIS A 73 7.28 -17.44 -1.63
CA HIS A 73 6.94 -16.35 -0.71
C HIS A 73 8.07 -15.32 -0.56
N HIS A 74 8.98 -15.27 -1.52
CA HIS A 74 10.07 -14.32 -1.56
C HIS A 74 9.94 -13.37 -2.74
N PHE A 75 10.43 -12.15 -2.60
CA PHE A 75 10.43 -11.13 -3.65
C PHE A 75 11.80 -10.49 -3.75
N SER A 76 12.26 -10.25 -4.99
CA SER A 76 13.46 -9.48 -5.24
C SER A 76 13.29 -8.03 -4.81
N ARG A 77 14.39 -7.29 -4.65
CA ARG A 77 14.34 -5.85 -4.34
C ARG A 77 13.53 -5.08 -5.38
N ARG A 78 13.72 -5.40 -6.65
CA ARG A 78 12.99 -4.75 -7.75
C ARG A 78 11.50 -4.99 -7.65
N THR A 79 11.10 -6.23 -7.40
CA THR A 79 9.69 -6.59 -7.22
C THR A 79 9.11 -5.94 -5.99
N HIS A 80 9.84 -5.92 -4.87
CA HIS A 80 9.43 -5.23 -3.66
C HIS A 80 9.13 -3.75 -3.95
N ALA A 81 10.03 -3.07 -4.66
CA ALA A 81 9.82 -1.67 -5.04
C ALA A 81 8.59 -1.48 -5.93
N GLN A 82 8.34 -2.41 -6.86
CA GLN A 82 7.14 -2.37 -7.70
C GLN A 82 5.86 -2.57 -6.89
N LEU A 83 5.86 -3.48 -5.92
CA LEU A 83 4.73 -3.72 -5.03
C LEU A 83 4.42 -2.46 -4.20
N VAL A 84 5.45 -1.85 -3.63
CA VAL A 84 5.29 -0.61 -2.86
C VAL A 84 4.72 0.50 -3.74
N ARG A 85 5.23 0.69 -4.94
CA ARG A 85 4.71 1.69 -5.89
C ARG A 85 3.25 1.45 -6.25
N CYS A 86 2.86 0.19 -6.45
CA CYS A 86 1.48 -0.18 -6.72
C CYS A 86 0.56 0.23 -5.56
N LEU A 87 0.98 -0.05 -4.33
CA LEU A 87 0.21 0.30 -3.13
C LEU A 87 0.13 1.81 -2.91
N VAL A 88 1.22 2.53 -3.11
CA VAL A 88 1.24 4.00 -3.04
C VAL A 88 0.29 4.60 -4.08
N ARG A 89 0.30 4.06 -5.29
CA ARG A 89 -0.58 4.52 -6.37
C ARG A 89 -2.06 4.32 -6.00
N SER A 90 -2.40 3.19 -5.41
CA SER A 90 -3.77 2.93 -4.93
C SER A 90 -4.20 3.96 -3.89
N LEU A 91 -3.32 4.28 -2.94
CA LEU A 91 -3.59 5.30 -1.93
C LEU A 91 -3.78 6.67 -2.58
N ARG A 92 -2.93 7.04 -3.54
CA ARG A 92 -3.03 8.32 -4.25
C ARG A 92 -4.34 8.47 -5.01
N VAL A 93 -4.80 7.42 -5.66
CA VAL A 93 -6.06 7.42 -6.39
C VAL A 93 -7.24 7.64 -5.43
N ASP A 94 -7.25 6.93 -4.30
CA ASP A 94 -8.27 7.09 -3.28
C ASP A 94 -8.28 8.53 -2.71
N LEU A 95 -7.12 9.02 -2.32
CA LEU A 95 -7.00 10.38 -1.79
C LEU A 95 -7.42 11.43 -2.82
N TRP A 96 -6.97 11.30 -4.06
CA TRP A 96 -7.31 12.25 -5.13
C TRP A 96 -8.81 12.31 -5.37
N GLY A 97 -9.48 11.15 -5.42
CA GLY A 97 -10.93 11.09 -5.57
C GLY A 97 -11.67 11.79 -4.44
N TRP A 98 -11.24 11.57 -3.19
CA TRP A 98 -11.80 12.27 -2.04
C TRP A 98 -11.60 13.78 -2.13
N MET A 99 -10.39 14.22 -2.49
CA MET A 99 -10.06 15.65 -2.56
C MET A 99 -10.81 16.38 -3.67
N GLN A 100 -11.24 15.69 -4.72
CA GLN A 100 -12.12 16.29 -5.73
C GLN A 100 -13.44 16.74 -5.11
N HIS A 101 -14.03 15.93 -4.24
CA HIS A 101 -15.26 16.31 -3.51
C HIS A 101 -15.02 17.49 -2.58
N VAL A 102 -13.89 17.48 -1.85
CA VAL A 102 -13.53 18.57 -0.94
C VAL A 102 -13.44 19.91 -1.70
N ILE A 103 -12.78 19.90 -2.84
CA ILE A 103 -12.62 21.11 -3.67
C ILE A 103 -13.96 21.57 -4.24
N LEU A 104 -14.77 20.66 -4.76
CA LEU A 104 -16.08 20.97 -5.33
C LEU A 104 -17.03 21.55 -4.29
N ASN A 105 -16.93 21.14 -3.04
CA ASN A 105 -17.75 21.63 -1.94
C ASN A 105 -17.21 22.92 -1.30
N GLY A 106 -16.06 23.42 -1.79
CA GLY A 106 -15.44 24.63 -1.25
C GLY A 106 -14.85 24.48 0.15
N GLU A 107 -14.56 23.25 0.58
CA GLU A 107 -13.99 22.98 1.89
C GLU A 107 -12.48 23.24 1.92
N PRO A 108 -11.91 23.59 3.10
CA PRO A 108 -10.46 23.78 3.22
C PRO A 108 -9.68 22.50 2.91
N VAL A 109 -8.66 22.61 2.07
CA VAL A 109 -7.87 21.46 1.60
C VAL A 109 -7.18 20.71 2.76
N GLY A 110 -6.52 21.42 3.65
CA GLY A 110 -5.83 20.81 4.79
C GLY A 110 -6.77 20.02 5.70
N GLN A 111 -7.94 20.59 5.97
CA GLN A 111 -8.97 19.92 6.76
C GLN A 111 -9.51 18.68 6.05
N GLY A 112 -9.71 18.76 4.74
CA GLY A 112 -10.16 17.63 3.92
C GLY A 112 -9.18 16.47 3.98
N ILE A 113 -7.89 16.73 3.94
CA ILE A 113 -6.85 15.71 4.07
C ILE A 113 -6.91 15.06 5.46
N ASP A 114 -7.05 15.85 6.52
CA ASP A 114 -7.13 15.33 7.89
C ASP A 114 -8.36 14.43 8.09
N VAL A 115 -9.50 14.81 7.55
CA VAL A 115 -10.73 13.99 7.61
C VAL A 115 -10.52 12.68 6.86
N TRP A 116 -9.92 12.72 5.69
CA TRP A 116 -9.60 11.50 4.93
C TRP A 116 -8.66 10.58 5.70
N CYS A 117 -7.60 11.13 6.29
CA CYS A 117 -6.65 10.36 7.10
C CYS A 117 -7.35 9.68 8.29
N THR A 118 -8.23 10.39 8.98
CA THR A 118 -9.02 9.82 10.08
C THR A 118 -9.90 8.67 9.57
N ALA A 119 -10.59 8.86 8.46
CA ALA A 119 -11.45 7.84 7.88
C ALA A 119 -10.68 6.60 7.41
N ARG A 120 -9.42 6.76 7.00
CA ARG A 120 -8.56 5.68 6.52
C ARG A 120 -7.65 5.10 7.59
N GLY A 121 -7.78 5.51 8.84
CA GLY A 121 -7.00 4.97 9.96
C GLY A 121 -5.54 5.39 9.97
N ILE A 122 -5.18 6.48 9.28
CA ILE A 122 -3.82 7.01 9.27
C ILE A 122 -3.60 7.85 10.53
N SER A 123 -2.59 7.49 11.33
CA SER A 123 -2.33 8.16 12.58
C SER A 123 -1.89 9.61 12.39
N VAL A 124 -2.14 10.43 13.40
CA VAL A 124 -1.82 11.87 13.36
C VAL A 124 -0.35 12.11 13.03
N SER A 125 0.55 11.29 13.56
CA SER A 125 2.00 11.43 13.34
C SER A 125 2.43 11.18 11.88
N HIS A 126 1.59 10.54 11.07
CA HIS A 126 1.92 10.22 9.68
C HIS A 126 1.20 11.09 8.64
N ARG A 127 0.36 12.00 9.07
CA ARG A 127 -0.47 12.83 8.17
C ARG A 127 0.34 13.86 7.38
N GLU A 128 1.45 14.33 7.93
CA GLU A 128 2.30 15.29 7.24
C GLU A 128 2.86 14.71 5.94
N ALA A 129 3.25 13.44 5.95
CA ALA A 129 3.71 12.75 4.75
C ALA A 129 2.61 12.69 3.67
N VAL A 130 1.35 12.44 4.07
CA VAL A 130 0.20 12.43 3.17
C VAL A 130 -0.05 13.81 2.56
N ARG A 131 0.02 14.87 3.38
CA ARG A 131 -0.12 16.25 2.91
C ARG A 131 0.93 16.60 1.87
N ARG A 132 2.20 16.29 2.12
CA ARG A 132 3.29 16.53 1.18
C ARG A 132 3.06 15.80 -0.15
N MET A 133 2.65 14.54 -0.07
CA MET A 133 2.36 13.73 -1.25
C MET A 133 1.25 14.35 -2.07
N TYR A 134 0.16 14.78 -1.44
CA TYR A 134 -0.97 15.41 -2.12
C TYR A 134 -0.56 16.71 -2.82
N TYR A 135 0.15 17.60 -2.13
CA TYR A 135 0.56 18.87 -2.72
C TYR A 135 1.54 18.68 -3.88
N ARG A 136 2.45 17.71 -3.80
CA ARG A 136 3.33 17.37 -4.92
C ARG A 136 2.55 16.86 -6.13
N GLN A 137 1.59 15.98 -5.90
CA GLN A 137 0.75 15.44 -6.97
C GLN A 137 -0.07 16.56 -7.64
N ARG A 138 -0.65 17.45 -6.85
CA ARG A 138 -1.41 18.60 -7.33
C ARG A 138 -0.52 19.53 -8.18
N ALA A 139 0.67 19.83 -7.72
CA ALA A 139 1.62 20.67 -8.43
C ALA A 139 2.06 20.08 -9.77
N SER A 140 2.21 18.76 -9.86
CA SER A 140 2.62 18.09 -11.11
C SER A 140 1.53 18.07 -12.18
N ILE A 141 0.26 18.25 -11.80
CA ILE A 141 -0.88 18.27 -12.73
C ILE A 141 -1.17 19.69 -13.22
N LEU A 142 -0.92 20.67 -12.40
CA LEU A 142 -1.06 22.08 -12.72
C LEU A 142 0.23 22.60 -13.40
#